data_234e745b21602f459d6e2cd85e7a1d9d
#
_entry.id   234e745b21602f459d6e2cd85e7a1d9d
#
_cell.length_a   1.000
_cell.length_b   1.000
_cell.length_c   1.000
_cell.angle_alpha   90.00
_cell.angle_beta   90.00
_cell.angle_gamma   90.00
#
_symmetry.space_group_name_H-M   'P 1'
#
loop_
_entity.id
_entity.type
_entity.pdbx_description
1 polymer ?
#
loop_
_entity_poly.entity_id
_entity_poly.type
_entity_poly.pdbx_seq_one_letter_code
_entity_poly.pdbx_strand_id
1 'polypeptide(L)'
;MKSKKLLTITLTSLLIGSCLVLPALADSADAPSGGNVATYEISANVKRIDEYAFANSTSLVSVKIPDSVTAIGDYAFSGCTSLKEITIPSSVTEIGAHAFDGCTALVKLQGLENVTNLSDFTFYNCISLQDVGDLTSLTSIGESAFAGCKSLTQLGDMPHLKSIGASAFSY
;
A
#
# COMPACT_ATOMS: atom_id res chain seq x y z
N MET A 1 17.21 7.68 -35.41
CA MET A 1 16.00 8.37 -34.96
C MET A 1 14.84 7.40 -35.01
N LYS A 2 14.42 6.81 -33.88
CA LYS A 2 13.24 5.93 -33.80
C LYS A 2 12.10 6.74 -33.22
N SER A 3 11.07 6.95 -34.03
CA SER A 3 9.86 7.71 -33.71
C SER A 3 9.06 7.01 -32.60
N LYS A 4 8.86 7.69 -31.47
CA LYS A 4 7.90 7.26 -30.44
C LYS A 4 6.49 7.54 -30.95
N LYS A 5 5.73 6.49 -31.25
CA LYS A 5 4.29 6.62 -31.52
C LYS A 5 3.58 6.92 -30.20
N LEU A 6 3.07 8.15 -30.08
CA LEU A 6 2.11 8.53 -29.05
C LEU A 6 0.79 7.80 -29.33
N LEU A 7 0.39 6.89 -28.46
CA LEU A 7 -0.93 6.27 -28.51
C LEU A 7 -1.90 7.18 -27.75
N THR A 8 -2.72 7.91 -28.50
CA THR A 8 -3.79 8.73 -27.94
C THR A 8 -4.94 7.83 -27.53
N ILE A 9 -5.18 7.66 -26.23
CA ILE A 9 -6.34 6.94 -25.71
C ILE A 9 -7.49 7.93 -25.57
N THR A 10 -8.51 7.83 -26.41
CA THR A 10 -9.75 8.58 -26.29
C THR A 10 -10.58 8.03 -25.14
N LEU A 11 -10.78 8.88 -24.13
CA LEU A 11 -11.64 8.62 -22.98
C LEU A 11 -13.10 8.71 -23.41
N THR A 12 -13.80 7.59 -23.54
CA THR A 12 -15.26 7.58 -23.56
C THR A 12 -15.76 7.25 -22.16
N SER A 13 -16.22 8.29 -21.46
CA SER A 13 -16.84 8.15 -20.15
C SER A 13 -18.23 7.53 -20.28
N LEU A 14 -18.43 6.34 -19.71
CA LEU A 14 -19.76 5.83 -19.44
C LEU A 14 -19.90 5.68 -17.91
N LEU A 15 -20.67 6.61 -17.32
CA LEU A 15 -21.06 6.61 -15.91
C LEU A 15 -22.09 5.52 -15.67
N ILE A 16 -21.70 4.41 -15.06
CA ILE A 16 -22.57 3.56 -14.24
C ILE A 16 -21.65 2.82 -13.26
N GLY A 17 -21.82 3.04 -11.96
CA GLY A 17 -21.27 2.35 -10.78
C GLY A 17 -20.33 1.16 -10.97
N SER A 18 -19.20 1.32 -11.63
CA SER A 18 -18.29 0.23 -11.93
C SER A 18 -16.84 0.65 -11.70
N CYS A 19 -16.10 -0.25 -11.07
CA CYS A 19 -14.66 -0.26 -10.97
C CYS A 19 -14.03 0.12 -12.32
N LEU A 20 -13.30 1.23 -12.36
CA LEU A 20 -12.55 1.61 -13.56
C LEU A 20 -11.31 0.73 -13.62
N VAL A 21 -11.34 -0.31 -14.43
CA VAL A 21 -10.18 -1.12 -14.76
C VAL A 21 -9.40 -0.38 -15.84
N LEU A 22 -8.29 0.23 -15.48
CA LEU A 22 -7.34 0.76 -16.45
C LEU A 22 -6.34 -0.35 -16.80
N PRO A 23 -6.08 -0.61 -18.10
CA PRO A 23 -5.06 -1.58 -18.47
C PRO A 23 -3.68 -1.04 -18.08
N ALA A 24 -3.03 -1.73 -17.16
CA ALA A 24 -1.64 -1.46 -16.82
C ALA A 24 -0.74 -1.78 -18.02
N LEU A 25 0.06 -0.81 -18.44
CA LEU A 25 1.17 -1.03 -19.38
C LEU A 25 2.39 -1.43 -18.53
N ALA A 26 2.82 -2.70 -18.70
CA ALA A 26 4.12 -3.25 -18.28
C ALA A 26 4.45 -3.21 -16.77
N ASP A 27 4.66 -4.37 -16.21
CA ASP A 27 5.36 -4.74 -14.95
C ASP A 27 5.33 -3.80 -13.72
N SER A 28 4.89 -2.55 -13.82
CA SER A 28 4.75 -1.58 -12.73
C SER A 28 3.32 -1.03 -12.62
N ALA A 29 2.85 -0.83 -11.39
CA ALA A 29 1.55 -0.21 -11.13
C ALA A 29 1.75 1.29 -10.90
N ASP A 30 1.34 2.11 -11.88
CA ASP A 30 1.26 3.57 -11.74
C ASP A 30 -0.18 3.99 -11.44
N ALA A 31 -0.36 4.86 -10.48
CA ALA A 31 -1.66 5.43 -10.18
C ALA A 31 -2.17 6.31 -11.33
N PRO A 32 -3.47 6.32 -11.61
CA PRO A 32 -4.05 7.22 -12.58
C PRO A 32 -3.90 8.66 -12.11
N SER A 33 -3.16 9.47 -12.87
CA SER A 33 -3.07 10.90 -12.64
C SER A 33 -4.38 11.57 -13.03
N GLY A 34 -5.15 12.03 -12.05
CA GLY A 34 -6.31 12.90 -12.25
C GLY A 34 -7.61 12.15 -12.58
N GLY A 35 -8.38 11.85 -11.56
CA GLY A 35 -9.73 11.31 -11.65
C GLY A 35 -10.19 10.81 -10.28
N ASN A 36 -11.49 10.94 -10.01
CA ASN A 36 -12.08 10.49 -8.74
C ASN A 36 -12.17 8.95 -8.73
N VAL A 37 -11.05 8.26 -8.48
CA VAL A 37 -10.99 6.79 -8.47
C VAL A 37 -11.13 6.30 -7.03
N ALA A 38 -12.35 5.92 -6.67
CA ALA A 38 -12.63 5.37 -5.34
C ALA A 38 -11.98 4.00 -5.13
N THR A 39 -11.87 3.18 -6.19
CA THR A 39 -11.29 1.84 -6.13
C THR A 39 -10.39 1.61 -7.35
N TYR A 40 -9.20 1.05 -7.11
CA TYR A 40 -8.25 0.69 -8.16
C TYR A 40 -7.98 -0.81 -8.13
N GLU A 41 -7.98 -1.48 -9.28
CA GLU A 41 -7.61 -2.89 -9.41
C GLU A 41 -6.27 -3.00 -10.15
N ILE A 42 -5.26 -3.54 -9.47
CA ILE A 42 -3.94 -3.78 -10.05
C ILE A 42 -4.03 -4.99 -10.98
N SER A 43 -3.44 -4.88 -12.16
CA SER A 43 -3.46 -5.96 -13.16
C SER A 43 -2.76 -7.22 -12.66
N ALA A 44 -3.32 -8.39 -13.02
CA ALA A 44 -2.86 -9.71 -12.57
C ALA A 44 -1.46 -10.11 -13.08
N ASN A 45 -0.83 -9.34 -13.96
CA ASN A 45 0.53 -9.57 -14.42
C ASN A 45 1.59 -8.80 -13.61
N VAL A 46 1.17 -7.85 -12.76
CA VAL A 46 2.07 -7.05 -11.91
C VAL A 46 2.70 -7.94 -10.86
N LYS A 47 4.03 -7.87 -10.75
CA LYS A 47 4.82 -8.63 -9.77
C LYS A 47 5.28 -7.79 -8.58
N ARG A 48 5.40 -6.49 -8.79
CA ARG A 48 5.80 -5.51 -7.79
C ARG A 48 4.98 -4.25 -7.93
N ILE A 49 4.61 -3.64 -6.82
CA ILE A 49 4.15 -2.25 -6.78
C ILE A 49 5.40 -1.41 -6.61
N ASP A 50 5.70 -0.56 -7.59
CA ASP A 50 6.93 0.20 -7.61
C ASP A 50 6.97 1.32 -6.56
N GLU A 51 8.14 1.87 -6.35
CA GLU A 51 8.38 3.03 -5.51
C GLU A 51 7.50 4.20 -5.98
N TYR A 52 6.79 4.86 -5.04
CA TYR A 52 5.85 5.97 -5.28
C TYR A 52 4.63 5.66 -6.18
N ALA A 53 4.35 4.40 -6.55
CA ALA A 53 3.33 4.04 -7.54
C ALA A 53 1.97 4.69 -7.31
N PHE A 54 1.52 4.82 -6.07
CA PHE A 54 0.26 5.47 -5.67
C PHE A 54 0.47 6.65 -4.73
N ALA A 55 1.70 7.14 -4.61
CA ALA A 55 2.00 8.22 -3.67
C ALA A 55 1.11 9.45 -3.90
N ASN A 56 0.55 10.00 -2.81
CA ASN A 56 -0.36 11.14 -2.82
C ASN A 56 -1.65 10.95 -3.65
N SER A 57 -2.08 9.71 -3.88
CA SER A 57 -3.38 9.41 -4.48
C SER A 57 -4.51 9.65 -3.46
N THR A 58 -4.80 10.93 -3.19
CA THR A 58 -5.70 11.35 -2.11
C THR A 58 -7.17 10.97 -2.34
N SER A 59 -7.57 10.62 -3.55
CA SER A 59 -8.90 10.14 -3.91
C SER A 59 -9.05 8.61 -3.87
N LEU A 60 -7.95 7.88 -3.66
CA LEU A 60 -7.93 6.42 -3.62
C LEU A 60 -8.55 5.93 -2.30
N VAL A 61 -9.67 5.21 -2.39
CA VAL A 61 -10.40 4.69 -1.22
C VAL A 61 -10.07 3.23 -0.95
N SER A 62 -9.90 2.43 -1.99
CA SER A 62 -9.47 1.04 -1.87
C SER A 62 -8.63 0.57 -3.06
N VAL A 63 -7.81 -0.45 -2.83
CA VAL A 63 -6.96 -1.08 -3.85
C VAL A 63 -7.13 -2.57 -3.77
N LYS A 64 -7.35 -3.22 -4.92
CA LYS A 64 -7.29 -4.67 -5.04
C LYS A 64 -5.93 -5.07 -5.58
N ILE A 65 -5.15 -5.74 -4.74
CA ILE A 65 -3.82 -6.25 -5.06
C ILE A 65 -3.94 -7.73 -5.45
N PRO A 66 -3.48 -8.14 -6.64
CA PRO A 66 -3.57 -9.55 -7.05
C PRO A 66 -2.47 -10.40 -6.40
N ASP A 67 -2.70 -11.71 -6.33
CA ASP A 67 -1.74 -12.70 -5.79
C ASP A 67 -0.43 -12.81 -6.58
N SER A 68 -0.34 -12.15 -7.72
CA SER A 68 0.90 -12.06 -8.50
C SER A 68 1.94 -11.13 -7.87
N VAL A 69 1.51 -10.19 -7.00
CA VAL A 69 2.39 -9.21 -6.36
C VAL A 69 3.14 -9.86 -5.21
N THR A 70 4.47 -9.70 -5.20
CA THR A 70 5.36 -10.25 -4.17
C THR A 70 6.04 -9.18 -3.32
N ALA A 71 6.04 -7.92 -3.79
CA ALA A 71 6.67 -6.81 -3.07
C ALA A 71 5.90 -5.49 -3.28
N ILE A 72 5.93 -4.65 -2.25
CA ILE A 72 5.45 -3.27 -2.27
C ILE A 72 6.66 -2.37 -2.04
N GLY A 73 6.91 -1.43 -2.96
CA GLY A 73 8.06 -0.54 -2.93
C GLY A 73 7.96 0.58 -1.89
N ASP A 74 9.05 1.33 -1.76
CA ASP A 74 9.12 2.47 -0.87
C ASP A 74 8.11 3.54 -1.28
N TYR A 75 7.44 4.18 -0.30
CA TYR A 75 6.44 5.23 -0.51
C TYR A 75 5.27 4.83 -1.41
N ALA A 76 5.07 3.54 -1.72
CA ALA A 76 4.12 3.10 -2.74
C ALA A 76 2.70 3.65 -2.55
N PHE A 77 2.20 3.78 -1.31
CA PHE A 77 0.91 4.36 -0.95
C PHE A 77 1.03 5.57 -0.02
N SER A 78 2.23 6.16 0.08
CA SER A 78 2.44 7.33 0.96
C SER A 78 1.48 8.45 0.61
N GLY A 79 0.84 9.06 1.61
CA GLY A 79 -0.11 10.15 1.42
C GLY A 79 -1.46 9.77 0.78
N CYS A 80 -1.81 8.49 0.72
CA CYS A 80 -3.15 8.04 0.31
C CYS A 80 -4.17 8.32 1.43
N THR A 81 -4.51 9.59 1.63
CA THR A 81 -5.29 10.06 2.78
C THR A 81 -6.75 9.59 2.82
N SER A 82 -7.28 9.05 1.73
CA SER A 82 -8.64 8.47 1.67
C SER A 82 -8.67 6.95 1.71
N LEU A 83 -7.53 6.27 1.68
CA LEU A 83 -7.42 4.81 1.72
C LEU A 83 -7.89 4.31 3.09
N LYS A 84 -9.02 3.58 3.13
CA LYS A 84 -9.66 3.14 4.38
C LYS A 84 -9.26 1.75 4.81
N GLU A 85 -9.11 0.87 3.84
CA GLU A 85 -8.74 -0.52 4.08
C GLU A 85 -7.92 -1.05 2.92
N ILE A 86 -7.03 -1.98 3.20
CA ILE A 86 -6.24 -2.69 2.21
C ILE A 86 -5.99 -4.12 2.67
N THR A 87 -6.10 -5.06 1.74
CA THR A 87 -5.71 -6.45 1.95
C THR A 87 -4.44 -6.71 1.13
N ILE A 88 -3.39 -7.09 1.82
CA ILE A 88 -2.12 -7.51 1.23
C ILE A 88 -2.23 -9.00 0.93
N PRO A 89 -2.03 -9.46 -0.31
CA PRO A 89 -2.08 -10.87 -0.61
C PRO A 89 -0.92 -11.64 0.05
N SER A 90 -1.15 -12.90 0.38
CA SER A 90 -0.16 -13.77 1.06
C SER A 90 1.13 -13.99 0.25
N SER A 91 1.14 -13.65 -1.02
CA SER A 91 2.33 -13.64 -1.89
C SER A 91 3.32 -12.51 -1.54
N VAL A 92 2.88 -11.44 -0.87
CA VAL A 92 3.74 -10.31 -0.50
C VAL A 92 4.58 -10.67 0.72
N THR A 93 5.88 -10.59 0.55
CA THR A 93 6.87 -10.83 1.62
C THR A 93 7.70 -9.61 1.97
N GLU A 94 7.65 -8.56 1.13
CA GLU A 94 8.44 -7.33 1.28
C GLU A 94 7.54 -6.10 1.21
N ILE A 95 7.69 -5.19 2.18
CA ILE A 95 7.06 -3.88 2.21
C ILE A 95 8.14 -2.85 2.49
N GLY A 96 8.28 -1.89 1.59
CA GLY A 96 9.31 -0.86 1.63
C GLY A 96 9.11 0.20 2.71
N ALA A 97 10.12 1.04 2.87
CA ALA A 97 10.08 2.16 3.80
C ALA A 97 9.01 3.18 3.39
N HIS A 98 8.32 3.78 4.37
CA HIS A 98 7.26 4.75 4.14
C HIS A 98 6.10 4.26 3.25
N ALA A 99 5.96 2.94 3.03
CA ALA A 99 5.00 2.41 2.06
C ALA A 99 3.56 2.89 2.28
N PHE A 100 3.13 3.12 3.52
CA PHE A 100 1.80 3.62 3.91
C PHE A 100 1.88 4.90 4.75
N ASP A 101 3.02 5.61 4.72
CA ASP A 101 3.20 6.85 5.47
C ASP A 101 2.08 7.85 5.18
N GLY A 102 1.45 8.38 6.22
CA GLY A 102 0.39 9.38 6.09
C GLY A 102 -0.94 8.86 5.50
N CYS A 103 -1.18 7.55 5.48
CA CYS A 103 -2.49 6.99 5.15
C CYS A 103 -3.47 7.24 6.31
N THR A 104 -3.88 8.50 6.48
CA THR A 104 -4.59 8.97 7.68
C THR A 104 -5.99 8.37 7.86
N ALA A 105 -6.64 7.93 6.79
CA ALA A 105 -7.94 7.26 6.86
C ALA A 105 -7.86 5.74 6.98
N LEU A 106 -6.65 5.14 6.93
CA LEU A 106 -6.48 3.70 6.98
C LEU A 106 -6.85 3.17 8.36
N VAL A 107 -7.93 2.38 8.42
CA VAL A 107 -8.45 1.81 9.67
C VAL A 107 -7.99 0.38 9.85
N LYS A 108 -7.96 -0.38 8.76
CA LYS A 108 -7.67 -1.81 8.77
C LYS A 108 -6.74 -2.20 7.64
N LEU A 109 -5.72 -2.97 8.00
CA LEU A 109 -4.83 -3.62 7.07
C LEU A 109 -4.77 -5.11 7.43
N GLN A 110 -4.77 -5.99 6.43
CA GLN A 110 -4.70 -7.44 6.61
C GLN A 110 -3.68 -8.04 5.65
N GLY A 111 -3.17 -9.24 5.95
CA GLY A 111 -2.30 -10.00 5.07
C GLY A 111 -0.80 -9.76 5.33
N LEU A 112 -0.41 -9.46 6.57
CA LEU A 112 1.01 -9.32 6.94
C LEU A 112 1.63 -10.62 7.46
N GLU A 113 0.92 -11.73 7.45
CA GLU A 113 1.36 -13.01 8.03
C GLU A 113 2.64 -13.58 7.40
N ASN A 114 2.98 -13.20 6.17
CA ASN A 114 4.19 -13.62 5.47
C ASN A 114 5.29 -12.53 5.40
N VAL A 115 5.02 -11.35 5.98
CA VAL A 115 6.01 -10.27 6.04
C VAL A 115 6.94 -10.52 7.21
N THR A 116 8.24 -10.57 6.93
CA THR A 116 9.25 -10.86 7.96
C THR A 116 9.84 -9.62 8.60
N ASN A 117 9.79 -8.49 7.89
CA ASN A 117 10.34 -7.22 8.37
C ASN A 117 9.40 -6.07 7.98
N LEU A 118 9.07 -5.21 8.91
CA LEU A 118 8.53 -3.89 8.61
C LEU A 118 9.67 -2.90 8.51
N SER A 119 9.75 -2.23 7.37
CA SER A 119 10.77 -1.20 7.10
C SER A 119 10.53 0.05 7.92
N ASP A 120 11.48 0.99 7.91
CA ASP A 120 11.36 2.26 8.62
C ASP A 120 10.16 3.05 8.11
N PHE A 121 9.43 3.70 9.03
CA PHE A 121 8.27 4.56 8.75
C PHE A 121 7.13 3.92 7.96
N THR A 122 7.07 2.59 7.87
CA THR A 122 6.09 1.89 7.01
C THR A 122 4.65 2.39 7.21
N PHE A 123 4.19 2.59 8.45
CA PHE A 123 2.86 3.09 8.83
C PHE A 123 2.92 4.41 9.59
N TYR A 124 3.95 5.22 9.36
CA TYR A 124 4.10 6.49 10.03
C TYR A 124 2.87 7.38 9.83
N ASN A 125 2.34 7.99 10.91
CA ASN A 125 1.14 8.83 10.86
C ASN A 125 -0.13 8.18 10.28
N CYS A 126 -0.27 6.86 10.32
CA CYS A 126 -1.55 6.19 10.07
C CYS A 126 -2.48 6.37 11.29
N ILE A 127 -2.97 7.60 11.49
CA ILE A 127 -3.65 8.02 12.74
C ILE A 127 -4.91 7.25 13.07
N SER A 128 -5.60 6.70 12.07
CA SER A 128 -6.84 5.94 12.22
C SER A 128 -6.63 4.43 12.28
N LEU A 129 -5.38 3.94 12.11
CA LEU A 129 -5.09 2.52 12.04
C LEU A 129 -5.35 1.85 13.40
N GLN A 130 -6.27 0.89 13.41
CA GLN A 130 -6.71 0.16 14.60
C GLN A 130 -6.20 -1.27 14.64
N ASP A 131 -6.06 -1.90 13.47
CA ASP A 131 -5.76 -3.30 13.32
C ASP A 131 -4.84 -3.53 12.11
N VAL A 132 -3.78 -4.29 12.29
CA VAL A 132 -2.80 -4.67 11.26
C VAL A 132 -2.84 -6.19 10.97
N GLY A 133 -3.79 -6.93 11.56
CA GLY A 133 -3.90 -8.37 11.40
C GLY A 133 -2.76 -9.15 12.05
N ASP A 134 -2.51 -10.33 11.52
CA ASP A 134 -1.51 -11.25 12.04
C ASP A 134 -0.08 -10.85 11.64
N LEU A 135 0.84 -10.88 12.62
CA LEU A 135 2.25 -10.55 12.46
C LEU A 135 3.16 -11.75 12.80
N THR A 136 2.67 -12.96 12.56
CA THR A 136 3.27 -14.21 13.05
C THR A 136 4.66 -14.50 12.49
N SER A 137 4.98 -14.03 11.27
CA SER A 137 6.31 -14.20 10.68
C SER A 137 7.29 -13.05 10.98
N LEU A 138 6.81 -11.98 11.66
CA LEU A 138 7.59 -10.77 11.83
C LEU A 138 8.81 -10.99 12.73
N THR A 139 9.98 -10.59 12.24
CA THR A 139 11.25 -10.68 12.95
C THR A 139 11.81 -9.33 13.37
N SER A 140 11.44 -8.26 12.66
CA SER A 140 11.88 -6.91 12.99
C SER A 140 10.84 -5.84 12.64
N ILE A 141 10.81 -4.80 13.45
CA ILE A 141 10.04 -3.56 13.24
C ILE A 141 11.06 -2.43 13.09
N GLY A 142 10.98 -1.70 11.99
CA GLY A 142 11.87 -0.58 11.68
C GLY A 142 11.68 0.66 12.55
N GLU A 143 12.53 1.66 12.35
CA GLU A 143 12.44 2.94 13.02
C GLU A 143 11.10 3.61 12.70
N SER A 144 10.43 4.15 13.73
CA SER A 144 9.18 4.89 13.61
C SER A 144 8.08 4.18 12.79
N ALA A 145 8.13 2.86 12.66
CA ALA A 145 7.24 2.10 11.76
C ALA A 145 5.75 2.31 12.07
N PHE A 146 5.36 2.50 13.33
CA PHE A 146 4.00 2.81 13.78
C PHE A 146 3.92 4.15 14.53
N ALA A 147 4.92 5.00 14.40
CA ALA A 147 4.88 6.29 15.07
C ALA A 147 3.71 7.13 14.57
N GLY A 148 2.95 7.72 15.48
CA GLY A 148 1.74 8.48 15.17
C GLY A 148 0.49 7.63 14.86
N CYS A 149 0.52 6.31 15.01
CA CYS A 149 -0.66 5.43 14.89
C CYS A 149 -1.53 5.52 16.16
N LYS A 150 -2.20 6.66 16.36
CA LYS A 150 -2.90 7.01 17.61
C LYS A 150 -4.07 6.10 17.95
N SER A 151 -4.65 5.44 16.96
CA SER A 151 -5.80 4.54 17.14
C SER A 151 -5.41 3.07 17.29
N LEU A 152 -4.11 2.75 17.19
CA LEU A 152 -3.62 1.38 17.29
C LEU A 152 -3.65 0.94 18.76
N THR A 153 -4.55 0.02 19.08
CA THR A 153 -4.78 -0.44 20.46
C THR A 153 -4.24 -1.83 20.74
N GLN A 154 -3.98 -2.59 19.69
CA GLN A 154 -3.44 -3.93 19.81
C GLN A 154 -2.64 -4.31 18.57
N LEU A 155 -1.64 -5.15 18.78
CA LEU A 155 -0.89 -5.86 17.74
C LEU A 155 -1.11 -7.35 17.94
N GLY A 156 -1.10 -8.09 16.82
CA GLY A 156 -1.14 -9.56 16.88
C GLY A 156 0.10 -10.16 17.55
N ASP A 157 0.08 -11.46 17.76
CA ASP A 157 1.22 -12.18 18.30
C ASP A 157 2.41 -12.11 17.34
N MET A 158 3.59 -11.85 17.90
CA MET A 158 4.86 -11.78 17.18
C MET A 158 5.90 -12.73 17.78
N PRO A 159 5.69 -14.06 17.69
CA PRO A 159 6.53 -15.04 18.38
C PRO A 159 7.99 -15.07 17.90
N HIS A 160 8.26 -14.52 16.74
CA HIS A 160 9.59 -14.50 16.11
C HIS A 160 10.27 -13.14 16.17
N LEU A 161 9.66 -12.13 16.81
CA LEU A 161 10.20 -10.77 16.87
C LEU A 161 11.53 -10.73 17.64
N LYS A 162 12.56 -10.15 17.01
CA LYS A 162 13.93 -10.03 17.54
C LYS A 162 14.35 -8.59 17.80
N SER A 163 13.80 -7.63 17.06
CA SER A 163 14.19 -6.22 17.18
C SER A 163 13.04 -5.27 16.92
N ILE A 164 13.06 -4.15 17.61
CA ILE A 164 12.17 -3.01 17.43
C ILE A 164 13.06 -1.78 17.28
N GLY A 165 12.86 -1.04 16.19
CA GLY A 165 13.59 0.19 15.89
C GLY A 165 13.27 1.35 16.83
N ALA A 166 14.08 2.40 16.77
CA ALA A 166 13.89 3.58 17.58
C ALA A 166 12.53 4.22 17.28
N SER A 167 11.83 4.68 18.32
CA SER A 167 10.55 5.38 18.19
C SER A 167 9.45 4.63 17.44
N ALA A 168 9.55 3.30 17.30
CA ALA A 168 8.64 2.50 16.47
C ALA A 168 7.15 2.71 16.80
N PHE A 169 6.81 3.07 18.03
CA PHE A 169 5.44 3.30 18.54
C PHE A 169 5.28 4.67 19.21
N SER A 170 6.11 5.64 18.86
CA SER A 170 6.00 7.00 19.44
C SER A 170 4.82 7.77 18.89
N TYR A 171 4.16 8.60 19.72
CA TYR A 171 3.11 9.55 19.32
C TYR A 171 3.12 10.79 20.22
#